data_15ecf2eeb5b6ced5943c28b7027fec53
#
_entry.id   15ecf2eeb5b6ced5943c28b7027fec53
#
_cell.length_a   1.000
_cell.length_b   1.000
_cell.length_c   1.000
_cell.angle_alpha   90.00
_cell.angle_beta   90.00
_cell.angle_gamma   90.00
#
_symmetry.space_group_name_H-M   'P 1'
#
loop_
_entity.id
_entity.type
_entity.pdbx_description
1 polymer ?
#
loop_
_entity_poly.entity_id
_entity_poly.type
_entity_poly.pdbx_seq_one_letter_code
_entity_poly.pdbx_strand_id
1 'polypeptide(L)'
;MFLTVIVDLHTHKLIWVSQSRRKEALDAFFQVLGTQACKNIEIVATDQRESYSASVNQYCENASVVLDRFHLVQNFNEALNEDRKNELNNIDPEGEMGDLINGKYTYIFLTKATNRSIADQQHINSVTKLNKKMAQLEIIKEHFHKIFAAPSKLDAQIMLAKIYQWSMDIHAPIFLSGFEILFQIPGSGTILI
;
A
#
# COMPACT_ATOMS: atom_id res chain seq x y z
N MET A 1 -5.64 -23.12 -3.90
CA MET A 1 -6.51 -22.76 -5.03
C MET A 1 -6.45 -21.25 -5.18
N PHE A 2 -6.23 -20.70 -6.38
CA PHE A 2 -6.20 -19.25 -6.63
C PHE A 2 -7.32 -18.90 -7.58
N LEU A 3 -7.91 -17.72 -7.39
CA LEU A 3 -8.97 -17.17 -8.22
C LEU A 3 -8.52 -15.83 -8.79
N THR A 4 -8.84 -15.56 -10.06
CA THR A 4 -8.92 -14.21 -10.61
C THR A 4 -10.37 -13.75 -10.53
N VAL A 5 -10.57 -12.61 -9.92
CA VAL A 5 -11.89 -11.99 -9.73
C VAL A 5 -11.84 -10.61 -10.38
N ILE A 6 -12.82 -10.29 -11.22
CA ILE A 6 -12.96 -8.99 -11.84
C ILE A 6 -14.25 -8.34 -11.39
N VAL A 7 -14.13 -7.12 -10.91
CA VAL A 7 -15.23 -6.31 -10.38
C VAL A 7 -15.30 -5.00 -11.16
N ASP A 8 -16.48 -4.60 -11.54
CA ASP A 8 -16.73 -3.27 -12.08
C ASP A 8 -16.72 -2.24 -10.93
N LEU A 9 -15.80 -1.28 -11.00
CA LEU A 9 -15.59 -0.28 -9.94
C LEU A 9 -16.74 0.74 -9.83
N HIS A 10 -17.53 0.95 -10.89
CA HIS A 10 -18.68 1.86 -10.84
C HIS A 10 -19.91 1.20 -10.22
N THR A 11 -20.17 -0.03 -10.60
CA THR A 11 -21.37 -0.75 -10.14
C THR A 11 -21.13 -1.65 -8.94
N HIS A 12 -19.85 -1.86 -8.57
CA HIS A 12 -19.39 -2.80 -7.53
C HIS A 12 -19.86 -4.26 -7.78
N LYS A 13 -20.12 -4.61 -9.03
CA LYS A 13 -20.59 -5.95 -9.40
C LYS A 13 -19.43 -6.84 -9.80
N LEU A 14 -19.49 -8.08 -9.36
CA LEU A 14 -18.66 -9.15 -9.85
C LEU A 14 -19.05 -9.45 -11.31
N ILE A 15 -18.10 -9.33 -12.23
CA ILE A 15 -18.32 -9.54 -13.67
C ILE A 15 -17.62 -10.78 -14.23
N TRP A 16 -16.56 -11.25 -13.55
CA TRP A 16 -15.84 -12.45 -13.98
C TRP A 16 -15.18 -13.17 -12.82
N VAL A 17 -15.12 -14.50 -12.90
CA VAL A 17 -14.32 -15.35 -12.00
C VAL A 17 -13.63 -16.43 -12.80
N SER A 18 -12.34 -16.64 -12.56
CA SER A 18 -11.57 -17.75 -13.13
C SER A 18 -10.74 -18.46 -12.07
N GLN A 19 -10.62 -19.79 -12.19
CA GLN A 19 -9.86 -20.64 -11.27
C GLN A 19 -8.36 -20.65 -11.63
N SER A 20 -7.78 -19.49 -11.87
CA SER A 20 -6.36 -19.32 -12.17
C SER A 20 -5.93 -17.91 -11.81
N ARG A 21 -4.64 -17.70 -11.54
CA ARG A 21 -4.02 -16.39 -11.38
C ARG A 21 -3.03 -16.06 -12.51
N ARG A 22 -3.06 -16.85 -13.57
CA ARG A 22 -2.16 -16.66 -14.71
C ARG A 22 -2.73 -15.65 -15.69
N LYS A 23 -1.88 -15.14 -16.59
CA LYS A 23 -2.26 -14.19 -17.63
C LYS A 23 -3.48 -14.66 -18.43
N GLU A 24 -3.54 -15.95 -18.78
CA GLU A 24 -4.58 -16.54 -19.59
C GLU A 24 -5.99 -16.42 -18.96
N ALA A 25 -6.05 -16.31 -17.63
CA ALA A 25 -7.35 -16.11 -16.94
C ALA A 25 -7.94 -14.74 -17.24
N LEU A 26 -7.09 -13.71 -17.35
CA LEU A 26 -7.50 -12.35 -17.69
C LEU A 26 -7.68 -12.20 -19.21
N ASP A 27 -6.81 -12.84 -20.02
CA ASP A 27 -6.94 -12.87 -21.45
C ASP A 27 -8.31 -13.44 -21.89
N ALA A 28 -8.76 -14.53 -21.26
CA ALA A 28 -10.07 -15.15 -21.52
C ALA A 28 -11.23 -14.17 -21.26
N PHE A 29 -11.15 -13.37 -20.20
CA PHE A 29 -12.14 -12.33 -19.91
C PHE A 29 -12.17 -11.29 -21.05
N PHE A 30 -11.02 -10.73 -21.45
CA PHE A 30 -10.98 -9.71 -22.48
C PHE A 30 -11.42 -10.23 -23.86
N GLN A 31 -11.14 -11.50 -24.17
CA GLN A 31 -11.64 -12.15 -25.39
C GLN A 31 -13.17 -12.24 -25.40
N VAL A 32 -13.78 -12.60 -24.26
CA VAL A 32 -15.25 -12.66 -24.13
C VAL A 32 -15.87 -11.26 -24.17
N LEU A 33 -15.22 -10.28 -23.53
CA LEU A 33 -15.67 -8.88 -23.50
C LEU A 33 -15.69 -8.26 -24.90
N GLY A 34 -14.71 -8.62 -25.73
CA GLY A 34 -14.57 -8.18 -27.11
C GLY A 34 -13.83 -6.84 -27.27
N THR A 35 -13.22 -6.65 -28.41
CA THR A 35 -12.31 -5.53 -28.71
C THR A 35 -12.94 -4.16 -28.49
N GLN A 36 -14.20 -3.98 -28.90
CA GLN A 36 -14.88 -2.69 -28.80
C GLN A 36 -15.11 -2.30 -27.32
N ALA A 37 -15.50 -3.24 -26.47
CA ALA A 37 -15.70 -2.99 -25.05
C ALA A 37 -14.35 -2.76 -24.33
N CYS A 38 -13.31 -3.50 -24.71
CA CYS A 38 -11.96 -3.31 -24.19
C CYS A 38 -11.41 -1.89 -24.46
N LYS A 39 -11.70 -1.29 -25.62
CA LYS A 39 -11.30 0.10 -25.95
C LYS A 39 -11.96 1.16 -25.06
N ASN A 40 -13.10 0.84 -24.47
CA ASN A 40 -13.83 1.74 -23.57
C ASN A 40 -13.34 1.66 -22.11
N ILE A 41 -12.43 0.72 -21.81
CA ILE A 41 -11.84 0.63 -20.48
C ILE A 41 -10.77 1.73 -20.34
N GLU A 42 -10.95 2.62 -19.40
CA GLU A 42 -10.04 3.73 -19.13
C GLU A 42 -9.02 3.38 -18.05
N ILE A 43 -9.42 2.60 -17.05
CA ILE A 43 -8.60 2.29 -15.88
C ILE A 43 -8.81 0.84 -15.46
N VAL A 44 -7.69 0.15 -15.18
CA VAL A 44 -7.69 -1.17 -14.55
C VAL A 44 -6.83 -1.11 -13.28
N ALA A 45 -7.48 -1.27 -12.12
CA ALA A 45 -6.78 -1.45 -10.85
C ALA A 45 -6.41 -2.93 -10.66
N THR A 46 -5.15 -3.22 -10.41
CA THR A 46 -4.65 -4.59 -10.24
C THR A 46 -3.59 -4.67 -9.15
N ASP A 47 -3.32 -5.89 -8.66
CA ASP A 47 -2.13 -6.14 -7.87
C ASP A 47 -0.86 -5.96 -8.73
N GLN A 48 0.33 -5.93 -8.11
CA GLN A 48 1.63 -5.67 -8.79
C GLN A 48 2.09 -6.79 -9.73
N ARG A 49 1.18 -7.61 -10.28
CA ARG A 49 1.56 -8.73 -11.14
C ARG A 49 1.80 -8.28 -12.57
N GLU A 50 3.02 -8.46 -13.04
CA GLU A 50 3.39 -8.21 -14.43
C GLU A 50 2.49 -8.94 -15.43
N SER A 51 2.03 -10.16 -15.10
CA SER A 51 1.14 -10.94 -15.94
C SER A 51 -0.19 -10.25 -16.23
N TYR A 52 -0.76 -9.57 -15.23
CA TYR A 52 -2.03 -8.84 -15.40
C TYR A 52 -1.82 -7.55 -16.17
N SER A 53 -0.78 -6.79 -15.85
CA SER A 53 -0.42 -5.59 -16.60
C SER A 53 -0.15 -5.90 -18.08
N ALA A 54 0.55 -7.00 -18.38
CA ALA A 54 0.79 -7.45 -19.74
C ALA A 54 -0.50 -7.80 -20.49
N SER A 55 -1.48 -8.45 -19.82
CA SER A 55 -2.79 -8.73 -20.40
C SER A 55 -3.57 -7.45 -20.69
N VAL A 56 -3.65 -6.52 -19.72
CA VAL A 56 -4.33 -5.23 -19.91
C VAL A 56 -3.73 -4.46 -21.10
N ASN A 57 -2.41 -4.32 -21.15
CA ASN A 57 -1.72 -3.62 -22.23
C ASN A 57 -1.95 -4.27 -23.61
N GLN A 58 -2.16 -5.59 -23.63
CA GLN A 58 -2.42 -6.31 -24.88
C GLN A 58 -3.84 -6.09 -25.42
N TYR A 59 -4.85 -6.02 -24.54
CA TYR A 59 -6.26 -6.02 -24.92
C TYR A 59 -6.93 -4.65 -24.79
N CYS A 60 -6.45 -3.80 -23.89
CA CYS A 60 -7.09 -2.53 -23.52
C CYS A 60 -6.13 -1.36 -23.80
N GLU A 61 -5.97 -1.01 -25.07
CA GLU A 61 -4.99 0.00 -25.55
C GLU A 61 -5.16 1.39 -24.92
N ASN A 62 -6.37 1.73 -24.48
CA ASN A 62 -6.70 3.02 -23.87
C ASN A 62 -6.66 3.00 -22.34
N ALA A 63 -6.46 1.82 -21.74
CA ALA A 63 -6.53 1.68 -20.30
C ALA A 63 -5.21 2.08 -19.62
N SER A 64 -5.31 2.84 -18.53
CA SER A 64 -4.22 3.03 -17.59
C SER A 64 -4.26 1.93 -16.54
N VAL A 65 -3.15 1.21 -16.37
CA VAL A 65 -3.00 0.26 -15.25
C VAL A 65 -2.60 1.02 -14.01
N VAL A 66 -3.34 0.84 -12.93
CA VAL A 66 -3.06 1.47 -11.65
C VAL A 66 -2.92 0.39 -10.57
N LEU A 67 -2.14 0.72 -9.55
CA LEU A 67 -1.98 -0.19 -8.42
C LEU A 67 -3.21 -0.16 -7.52
N ASP A 68 -3.71 -1.34 -7.15
CA ASP A 68 -4.77 -1.44 -6.15
C ASP A 68 -4.31 -0.87 -4.81
N ARG A 69 -5.11 0.07 -4.28
CA ARG A 69 -4.86 0.75 -3.01
C ARG A 69 -4.68 -0.21 -1.84
N PHE A 70 -5.43 -1.30 -1.80
CA PHE A 70 -5.32 -2.29 -0.72
C PHE A 70 -3.91 -2.89 -0.68
N HIS A 71 -3.40 -3.33 -1.82
CA HIS A 71 -2.06 -3.91 -1.93
C HIS A 71 -0.97 -2.87 -1.64
N LEU A 72 -1.18 -1.62 -2.06
CA LEU A 72 -0.26 -0.53 -1.75
C LEU A 72 -0.15 -0.30 -0.23
N VAL A 73 -1.29 -0.22 0.46
CA VAL A 73 -1.33 -0.05 1.92
C VAL A 73 -0.77 -1.27 2.65
N GLN A 74 -1.04 -2.47 2.15
CA GLN A 74 -0.50 -3.71 2.70
C GLN A 74 1.03 -3.72 2.62
N ASN A 75 1.61 -3.49 1.44
CA ASN A 75 3.06 -3.47 1.24
C ASN A 75 3.73 -2.39 2.11
N PHE A 76 3.10 -1.22 2.21
CA PHE A 76 3.57 -0.16 3.09
C PHE A 76 3.59 -0.60 4.56
N ASN A 77 2.51 -1.21 5.04
CA ASN A 77 2.43 -1.67 6.44
C ASN A 77 3.41 -2.81 6.72
N GLU A 78 3.67 -3.69 5.77
CA GLU A 78 4.67 -4.76 5.89
C GLU A 78 6.07 -4.17 6.03
N ALA A 79 6.46 -3.23 5.15
CA ALA A 79 7.74 -2.54 5.20
C ALA A 79 7.91 -1.76 6.53
N LEU A 80 6.90 -1.01 6.92
CA LEU A 80 6.89 -0.25 8.17
C LEU A 80 7.05 -1.17 9.39
N ASN A 81 6.38 -2.32 9.38
CA ASN A 81 6.46 -3.30 10.45
C ASN A 81 7.86 -3.94 10.57
N GLU A 82 8.53 -4.17 9.44
CA GLU A 82 9.91 -4.68 9.46
C GLU A 82 10.89 -3.64 10.02
N ASP A 83 10.79 -2.39 9.62
CA ASP A 83 11.61 -1.31 10.19
C ASP A 83 11.34 -1.11 11.70
N ARG A 84 10.08 -1.24 12.12
CA ARG A 84 9.70 -1.26 13.54
C ARG A 84 10.36 -2.42 14.27
N LYS A 85 10.31 -3.65 13.75
CA LYS A 85 10.92 -4.82 14.37
C LYS A 85 12.44 -4.64 14.49
N ASN A 86 13.09 -4.13 13.44
CA ASN A 86 14.54 -3.89 13.47
C ASN A 86 14.92 -2.89 14.57
N GLU A 87 14.12 -1.85 14.77
CA GLU A 87 14.34 -0.91 15.87
C GLU A 87 14.16 -1.56 17.23
N LEU A 88 13.10 -2.36 17.41
CA LEU A 88 12.78 -3.00 18.67
C LEU A 88 13.76 -4.13 19.06
N ASN A 89 14.41 -4.77 18.09
CA ASN A 89 15.44 -5.79 18.35
C ASN A 89 16.66 -5.23 19.10
N ASN A 90 16.85 -3.91 19.08
CA ASN A 90 17.95 -3.25 19.78
C ASN A 90 17.54 -2.71 21.16
N ILE A 91 16.32 -2.97 21.60
CA ILE A 91 15.78 -2.49 22.88
C ILE A 91 15.95 -3.58 23.94
N ASP A 92 16.38 -3.16 25.14
CA ASP A 92 16.44 -4.04 26.31
C ASP A 92 15.02 -4.54 26.68
N PRO A 93 14.78 -5.86 26.63
CA PRO A 93 13.46 -6.42 26.95
C PRO A 93 13.05 -6.22 28.42
N GLU A 94 14.01 -6.05 29.33
CA GLU A 94 13.77 -5.85 30.77
C GLU A 94 13.67 -4.35 31.15
N GLY A 95 13.83 -3.47 30.16
CA GLY A 95 13.70 -2.02 30.34
C GLY A 95 12.26 -1.53 30.20
N GLU A 96 12.04 -0.27 30.56
CA GLU A 96 10.73 0.41 30.47
C GLU A 96 10.08 0.28 29.08
N MET A 97 10.88 0.29 28.00
CA MET A 97 10.39 0.07 26.65
C MET A 97 9.96 -1.36 26.40
N GLY A 98 10.64 -2.36 26.97
CA GLY A 98 10.31 -3.77 26.82
C GLY A 98 8.86 -4.05 27.24
N ASP A 99 8.46 -3.54 28.38
CA ASP A 99 7.08 -3.67 28.90
C ASP A 99 6.04 -3.03 27.97
N LEU A 100 6.37 -1.88 27.36
CA LEU A 100 5.44 -1.16 26.48
C LEU A 100 5.25 -1.81 25.10
N ILE A 101 6.25 -2.55 24.60
CA ILE A 101 6.20 -3.13 23.26
C ILE A 101 5.69 -4.58 23.20
N ASN A 102 5.40 -5.17 24.38
CA ASN A 102 4.86 -6.52 24.49
C ASN A 102 3.39 -6.63 24.03
N GLY A 103 2.99 -7.83 23.58
CA GLY A 103 1.61 -8.17 23.30
C GLY A 103 1.00 -7.45 22.10
N LYS A 104 -0.01 -6.62 22.30
CA LYS A 104 -0.81 -5.98 21.25
C LYS A 104 -0.13 -4.81 20.53
N TYR A 105 1.09 -4.43 20.92
CA TYR A 105 1.73 -3.22 20.43
C TYR A 105 1.82 -3.15 18.89
N THR A 106 2.18 -4.26 18.23
CA THR A 106 2.24 -4.31 16.76
C THR A 106 0.91 -3.94 16.10
N TYR A 107 -0.19 -4.50 16.62
CA TYR A 107 -1.52 -4.19 16.10
C TYR A 107 -1.88 -2.73 16.33
N ILE A 108 -1.65 -2.22 17.53
CA ILE A 108 -1.92 -0.82 17.89
C ILE A 108 -1.11 0.13 17.00
N PHE A 109 0.18 -0.16 16.80
CA PHE A 109 1.07 0.65 15.96
C PHE A 109 0.62 0.72 14.51
N LEU A 110 0.24 -0.41 13.91
CA LEU A 110 -0.21 -0.45 12.51
C LEU A 110 -1.62 0.11 12.31
N THR A 111 -2.40 0.24 13.38
CA THR A 111 -3.72 0.88 13.33
C THR A 111 -3.57 2.39 13.09
N LYS A 112 -4.35 2.94 12.16
CA LYS A 112 -4.42 4.39 11.89
C LYS A 112 -4.86 5.13 13.15
N ALA A 113 -4.26 6.29 13.45
CA ALA A 113 -4.52 7.05 14.68
C ALA A 113 -6.01 7.36 14.89
N THR A 114 -6.75 7.68 13.80
CA THR A 114 -8.19 7.94 13.88
C THR A 114 -9.05 6.75 14.29
N ASN A 115 -8.50 5.52 14.20
CA ASN A 115 -9.21 4.27 14.50
C ASN A 115 -8.77 3.66 15.84
N ARG A 116 -7.86 4.31 16.56
CA ARG A 116 -7.39 3.88 17.87
C ARG A 116 -8.34 4.29 18.97
N SER A 117 -8.43 3.47 20.01
CA SER A 117 -9.02 3.89 21.30
C SER A 117 -8.12 4.93 21.99
N ILE A 118 -8.68 5.65 22.96
CA ILE A 118 -7.89 6.60 23.79
C ILE A 118 -6.74 5.87 24.50
N ALA A 119 -6.98 4.68 25.01
CA ALA A 119 -5.95 3.87 25.69
C ALA A 119 -4.83 3.45 24.72
N ASP A 120 -5.17 3.01 23.51
CA ASP A 120 -4.18 2.65 22.49
C ASP A 120 -3.34 3.85 22.06
N GLN A 121 -3.97 5.02 21.91
CA GLN A 121 -3.25 6.24 21.57
C GLN A 121 -2.32 6.70 22.71
N GLN A 122 -2.74 6.57 23.97
CA GLN A 122 -1.86 6.84 25.12
C GLN A 122 -0.67 5.88 25.13
N HIS A 123 -0.89 4.61 24.82
CA HIS A 123 0.17 3.61 24.73
C HIS A 123 1.20 3.97 23.64
N ILE A 124 0.77 4.32 22.44
CA ILE A 124 1.66 4.80 21.37
C ILE A 124 2.44 6.04 21.81
N ASN A 125 1.78 6.99 22.48
CA ASN A 125 2.42 8.21 22.96
C ASN A 125 3.53 7.89 24.00
N SER A 126 3.36 6.88 24.83
CA SER A 126 4.39 6.45 25.77
C SER A 126 5.61 5.88 25.04
N VAL A 127 5.42 4.99 24.08
CA VAL A 127 6.50 4.43 23.27
C VAL A 127 7.24 5.51 22.48
N THR A 128 6.51 6.40 21.82
CA THR A 128 7.12 7.45 20.97
C THR A 128 7.86 8.52 21.76
N LYS A 129 7.56 8.70 23.05
CA LYS A 129 8.35 9.57 23.94
C LYS A 129 9.70 8.97 24.28
N LEU A 130 9.79 7.66 24.40
CA LEU A 130 11.00 6.94 24.79
C LEU A 130 11.89 6.59 23.59
N ASN A 131 11.32 6.47 22.40
CA ASN A 131 12.06 6.08 21.21
C ASN A 131 11.78 7.03 20.02
N LYS A 132 12.81 7.79 19.64
CA LYS A 132 12.74 8.79 18.56
C LYS A 132 12.40 8.16 17.20
N LYS A 133 12.97 7.00 16.87
CA LYS A 133 12.73 6.34 15.58
C LYS A 133 11.31 5.84 15.50
N MET A 134 10.77 5.28 16.59
CA MET A 134 9.37 4.91 16.65
C MET A 134 8.43 6.11 16.46
N ALA A 135 8.77 7.28 17.03
CA ALA A 135 8.01 8.50 16.79
C ALA A 135 8.02 8.91 15.30
N GLN A 136 9.17 8.81 14.66
CA GLN A 136 9.31 9.15 13.23
C GLN A 136 8.55 8.16 12.33
N LEU A 137 8.62 6.85 12.60
CA LEU A 137 7.85 5.84 11.88
C LEU A 137 6.33 6.07 12.02
N GLU A 138 5.86 6.48 13.21
CA GLU A 138 4.47 6.83 13.44
C GLU A 138 4.03 8.04 12.58
N ILE A 139 4.87 9.08 12.50
CA ILE A 139 4.61 10.26 11.67
C ILE A 139 4.54 9.86 10.19
N ILE A 140 5.47 9.06 9.71
CA ILE A 140 5.49 8.57 8.32
C ILE A 140 4.21 7.80 8.00
N LYS A 141 3.80 6.88 8.89
CA LYS A 141 2.58 6.10 8.72
C LYS A 141 1.34 6.98 8.59
N GLU A 142 1.17 7.94 9.48
CA GLU A 142 0.01 8.81 9.45
C GLU A 142 -0.01 9.73 8.21
N HIS A 143 1.15 10.18 7.73
CA HIS A 143 1.23 10.97 6.50
C HIS A 143 0.95 10.14 5.26
N PHE A 144 1.40 8.88 5.21
CA PHE A 144 1.07 7.99 4.11
C PHE A 144 -0.44 7.80 3.95
N HIS A 145 -1.16 7.60 5.05
CA HIS A 145 -2.62 7.48 4.99
C HIS A 145 -3.32 8.75 4.48
N LYS A 146 -2.72 9.94 4.66
CA LYS A 146 -3.28 11.20 4.17
C LYS A 146 -3.12 11.39 2.66
N ILE A 147 -2.19 10.69 2.00
CA ILE A 147 -1.98 10.78 0.54
C ILE A 147 -3.30 10.48 -0.20
N PHE A 148 -4.07 9.50 0.26
CA PHE A 148 -5.33 9.09 -0.36
C PHE A 148 -6.48 10.10 -0.20
N ALA A 149 -6.28 11.16 0.56
CA ALA A 149 -7.22 12.28 0.71
C ALA A 149 -6.61 13.58 0.18
N ALA A 150 -5.54 13.52 -0.59
CA ALA A 150 -4.91 14.70 -1.16
C ALA A 150 -5.86 15.39 -2.16
N PRO A 151 -5.94 16.74 -2.15
CA PRO A 151 -6.85 17.49 -3.02
C PRO A 151 -6.54 17.34 -4.51
N SER A 152 -5.27 17.06 -4.85
CA SER A 152 -4.82 16.90 -6.23
C SER A 152 -3.71 15.85 -6.34
N LYS A 153 -3.47 15.38 -7.57
CA LYS A 153 -2.33 14.51 -7.90
C LYS A 153 -1.00 15.14 -7.52
N LEU A 154 -0.83 16.43 -7.76
CA LEU A 154 0.39 17.16 -7.40
C LEU A 154 0.61 17.17 -5.89
N ASP A 155 -0.45 17.42 -5.11
CA ASP A 155 -0.36 17.37 -3.65
C ASP A 155 0.04 15.98 -3.16
N ALA A 156 -0.56 14.93 -3.72
CA ALA A 156 -0.19 13.54 -3.41
C ALA A 156 1.28 13.25 -3.73
N GLN A 157 1.78 13.71 -4.87
CA GLN A 157 3.19 13.55 -5.26
C GLN A 157 4.14 14.29 -4.30
N ILE A 158 3.80 15.51 -3.91
CA ILE A 158 4.58 16.29 -2.94
C ILE A 158 4.60 15.57 -1.57
N MET A 159 3.46 15.06 -1.12
CA MET A 159 3.37 14.30 0.14
C MET A 159 4.22 13.03 0.07
N LEU A 160 4.16 12.30 -1.03
CA LEU A 160 4.94 11.09 -1.26
C LEU A 160 6.46 11.38 -1.24
N ALA A 161 6.90 12.44 -1.93
CA ALA A 161 8.30 12.87 -1.93
C ALA A 161 8.80 13.24 -0.52
N LYS A 162 7.97 13.90 0.29
CA LYS A 162 8.31 14.20 1.70
C LYS A 162 8.45 12.92 2.54
N ILE A 163 7.53 11.97 2.39
CA ILE A 163 7.62 10.69 3.09
C ILE A 163 8.90 9.94 2.71
N TYR A 164 9.23 9.92 1.41
CA TYR A 164 10.47 9.32 0.93
C TYR A 164 11.70 9.99 1.59
N GLN A 165 11.76 11.32 1.59
CA GLN A 165 12.86 12.05 2.23
C GLN A 165 12.98 11.74 3.72
N TRP A 166 11.87 11.74 4.45
CA TRP A 166 11.88 11.39 5.88
C TRP A 166 12.34 9.95 6.13
N SER A 167 11.99 9.02 5.25
CA SER A 167 12.44 7.63 5.35
C SER A 167 13.94 7.50 5.14
N MET A 168 14.51 8.31 4.24
CA MET A 168 15.97 8.42 4.08
C MET A 168 16.64 8.95 5.35
N ASP A 169 16.11 10.02 5.93
CA ASP A 169 16.67 10.68 7.11
C ASP A 169 16.71 9.78 8.34
N ILE A 170 15.75 8.85 8.47
CA ILE A 170 15.69 7.90 9.61
C ILE A 170 16.36 6.56 9.33
N HIS A 171 16.96 6.39 8.16
CA HIS A 171 17.56 5.13 7.73
C HIS A 171 16.58 3.96 7.88
N ALA A 172 15.44 4.05 7.17
CA ALA A 172 14.41 3.00 7.07
C ALA A 172 14.56 2.24 5.72
N PRO A 173 15.55 1.33 5.58
CA PRO A 173 15.95 0.79 4.29
C PRO A 173 14.88 -0.11 3.66
N ILE A 174 14.11 -0.82 4.47
CA ILE A 174 13.07 -1.72 3.98
C ILE A 174 11.91 -0.90 3.40
N PHE A 175 11.58 0.19 4.06
CA PHE A 175 10.58 1.12 3.58
C PHE A 175 10.99 1.75 2.24
N LEU A 176 12.27 2.13 2.09
CA LEU A 176 12.80 2.72 0.86
C LEU A 176 12.72 1.77 -0.32
N SER A 177 13.04 0.48 -0.12
CA SER A 177 12.94 -0.54 -1.19
C SER A 177 11.50 -0.71 -1.70
N GLY A 178 10.52 -0.59 -0.82
CA GLY A 178 9.09 -0.61 -1.17
C GLY A 178 8.68 0.62 -2.01
N PHE A 179 9.29 1.78 -1.75
CA PHE A 179 9.03 3.00 -2.51
C PHE A 179 9.59 2.98 -3.93
N GLU A 180 10.76 2.38 -4.14
CA GLU A 180 11.36 2.24 -5.47
C GLU A 180 10.43 1.50 -6.43
N ILE A 181 9.71 0.49 -5.94
CA ILE A 181 8.70 -0.24 -6.70
C ILE A 181 7.57 0.68 -7.16
N LEU A 182 7.15 1.64 -6.33
CA LEU A 182 6.08 2.60 -6.67
C LEU A 182 6.48 3.58 -7.78
N PHE A 183 7.77 3.93 -7.89
CA PHE A 183 8.28 4.82 -8.92
C PHE A 183 8.65 4.11 -10.23
N GLN A 184 8.86 2.78 -10.21
CA GLN A 184 9.30 2.00 -11.37
C GLN A 184 8.15 1.46 -12.23
N ILE A 185 6.88 1.60 -11.82
CA ILE A 185 5.74 1.14 -12.61
C ILE A 185 5.61 2.03 -13.85
N PRO A 186 5.88 1.51 -15.08
CA PRO A 186 5.69 2.27 -16.31
C PRO A 186 4.22 2.70 -16.40
N GLY A 187 3.96 3.99 -16.49
CA GLY A 187 2.62 4.54 -16.53
C GLY A 187 2.05 4.94 -15.14
N SER A 188 2.79 4.78 -14.05
CA SER A 188 2.38 5.18 -12.69
C SER A 188 2.19 6.71 -12.51
N GLY A 189 2.05 7.43 -13.61
CA GLY A 189 1.60 8.82 -13.60
C GLY A 189 0.21 9.02 -12.97
N THR A 190 -0.52 7.96 -12.62
CA THR A 190 -1.87 8.06 -12.08
C THR A 190 -2.03 7.15 -10.87
N ILE A 191 -1.68 7.67 -9.69
CA ILE A 191 -2.26 7.15 -8.45
C ILE A 191 -3.71 7.68 -8.46
N LEU A 192 -4.68 6.78 -8.58
CA LEU A 192 -6.06 7.13 -8.29
C LEU A 192 -6.20 7.34 -6.79
N ILE A 193 -6.45 8.56 -6.43
CA ILE A 193 -6.80 9.00 -5.08
C ILE A 193 -8.30 8.95 -4.91
#